data_683353911c072c122681d480891894bc
#
_entry.id   683353911c072c122681d480891894bc
#
_cell.length_a   1.000
_cell.length_b   1.000
_cell.length_c   1.000
_cell.angle_alpha   90.00
_cell.angle_beta   90.00
_cell.angle_gamma   90.00
#
_symmetry.space_group_name_H-M   'P 1'
#
loop_
_entity.id
_entity.type
_entity.pdbx_description
1 polymer ?
#
loop_
_entity_poly.entity_id
_entity_poly.type
_entity_poly.pdbx_seq_one_letter_code
_entity_poly.pdbx_strand_id
1 'polypeptide(L)'
;DVLAGGGHTVAVRADRDPALAELQRVVANVLARHKIADPSAGAADWQGPMRASVDKYGFPFVGEHWIPHFTIASLKTDRDHPLLNDLLATSVHFTMIVDKVSVWSINDDEHEHLFDTPLS
;
A
#
# COMPACT_ATOMS: atom_id res chain seq x y z
N ASP A 1 -9.18 5.59 1.30
CA ASP A 1 -8.23 6.44 2.03
C ASP A 1 -8.51 7.91 1.74
N VAL A 2 -8.41 8.74 2.75
CA VAL A 2 -8.53 10.20 2.59
C VAL A 2 -7.13 10.75 2.28
N LEU A 3 -7.01 11.43 1.15
CA LEU A 3 -5.75 12.08 0.77
C LEU A 3 -5.47 13.31 1.65
N ALA A 4 -4.20 13.62 1.86
CA ALA A 4 -3.79 14.88 2.47
C ALA A 4 -4.40 16.05 1.68
N GLY A 5 -5.24 16.85 2.34
CA GLY A 5 -6.02 17.91 1.68
C GLY A 5 -7.40 17.48 1.15
N GLY A 6 -7.88 16.30 1.52
CA GLY A 6 -9.17 15.74 1.12
C GLY A 6 -9.14 14.98 -0.20
N GLY A 7 -10.06 14.04 -0.36
CA GLY A 7 -10.19 13.20 -1.55
C GLY A 7 -10.20 11.71 -1.25
N HIS A 8 -10.20 10.91 -2.29
CA HIS A 8 -10.35 9.45 -2.20
C HIS A 8 -9.35 8.72 -3.09
N THR A 9 -8.73 7.67 -2.54
CA THR A 9 -7.96 6.71 -3.33
C THR A 9 -8.86 5.53 -3.70
N VAL A 10 -8.97 5.26 -4.97
CA VAL A 10 -9.69 4.10 -5.53
C VAL A 10 -8.69 3.01 -5.83
N ALA A 11 -8.95 1.81 -5.33
CA ALA A 11 -8.07 0.67 -5.54
C ALA A 11 -8.86 -0.61 -5.83
N VAL A 12 -8.29 -1.49 -6.64
CA VAL A 12 -8.75 -2.87 -6.80
C VAL A 12 -8.05 -3.72 -5.75
N ARG A 13 -8.82 -4.40 -4.92
CA ARG A 13 -8.28 -5.36 -3.94
C ARG A 13 -8.02 -6.70 -4.61
N ALA A 14 -6.86 -7.27 -4.33
CA ALA A 14 -6.57 -8.65 -4.64
C ALA A 14 -6.97 -9.56 -3.48
N ASP A 15 -7.23 -10.83 -3.77
CA ASP A 15 -7.41 -11.83 -2.74
C ASP A 15 -6.12 -12.00 -1.93
N ARG A 16 -6.27 -12.26 -0.64
CA ARG A 16 -5.14 -12.48 0.23
C ARG A 16 -4.67 -13.92 0.13
N ASP A 17 -3.87 -14.20 -0.88
CA ASP A 17 -3.20 -15.48 -1.04
C ASP A 17 -2.14 -15.69 0.06
N PRO A 18 -2.05 -16.89 0.69
CA PRO A 18 -1.08 -17.14 1.76
C PRO A 18 0.38 -16.97 1.32
N ALA A 19 0.75 -17.35 0.11
CA ALA A 19 2.11 -17.20 -0.40
C ALA A 19 2.44 -15.71 -0.64
N LEU A 20 1.48 -14.94 -1.13
CA LEU A 20 1.62 -13.50 -1.30
C LEU A 20 1.75 -12.78 0.04
N ALA A 21 0.97 -13.19 1.04
CA ALA A 21 1.07 -12.64 2.40
C ALA A 21 2.43 -12.95 3.05
N GLU A 22 2.97 -14.15 2.81
CA GLU A 22 4.30 -14.53 3.30
C GLU A 22 5.40 -13.72 2.59
N LEU A 23 5.31 -13.54 1.28
CA LEU A 23 6.23 -12.68 0.52
C LEU A 23 6.25 -11.26 1.10
N GLN A 24 5.09 -10.67 1.33
CA GLN A 24 4.98 -9.34 1.94
C GLN A 24 5.67 -9.30 3.31
N ARG A 25 5.46 -10.30 4.15
CA ARG A 25 6.06 -10.39 5.48
C ARG A 25 7.59 -10.49 5.41
N VAL A 26 8.13 -11.28 4.50
CA VAL A 26 9.57 -11.42 4.28
C VAL A 26 10.18 -10.10 3.85
N VAL A 27 9.61 -9.46 2.84
CA VAL A 27 10.06 -8.15 2.34
C VAL A 27 10.02 -7.10 3.45
N ALA A 28 8.91 -7.00 4.17
CA ALA A 28 8.76 -6.05 5.27
C ALA A 28 9.81 -6.24 6.38
N ASN A 29 10.09 -7.50 6.76
CA ASN A 29 11.11 -7.81 7.77
C ASN A 29 12.54 -7.47 7.31
N VAL A 30 12.85 -7.67 6.04
CA VAL A 30 14.15 -7.27 5.47
C VAL A 30 14.29 -5.75 5.51
N LEU A 31 13.28 -5.03 5.03
CA LEU A 31 13.29 -3.56 4.96
C LEU A 31 13.29 -2.91 6.36
N ALA A 32 12.64 -3.51 7.34
CA ALA A 32 12.63 -3.01 8.71
C ALA A 32 14.04 -2.86 9.33
N ARG A 33 15.01 -3.67 8.89
CA ARG A 33 16.41 -3.59 9.34
C ARG A 33 17.13 -2.36 8.81
N HIS A 34 16.63 -1.78 7.73
CA HIS A 34 17.22 -0.61 7.05
C HIS A 34 16.40 0.66 7.27
N LYS A 35 15.34 0.57 8.09
CA LYS A 35 14.48 1.71 8.40
C LYS A 35 15.29 2.81 9.08
N ILE A 36 15.22 4.01 8.53
CA ILE A 36 15.72 5.23 9.18
C ILE A 36 14.58 5.78 10.04
N ALA A 37 14.88 6.13 11.28
CA ALA A 37 13.90 6.77 12.15
C ALA A 37 13.51 8.13 11.56
N ASP A 38 12.25 8.27 11.17
CA ASP A 38 11.68 9.54 10.72
C ASP A 38 10.70 10.03 11.79
N PRO A 39 11.06 11.07 12.57
CA PRO A 39 10.16 11.64 13.57
C PRO A 39 8.87 12.25 12.99
N SER A 40 8.87 12.59 11.69
CA SER A 40 7.74 13.20 11.00
C SER A 40 6.72 12.20 10.45
N ALA A 41 7.01 10.91 10.51
CA ALA A 41 6.24 9.84 9.88
C ALA A 41 4.86 9.56 10.52
N GLY A 42 4.16 10.55 11.06
CA GLY A 42 2.76 10.46 11.46
C GLY A 42 2.43 9.35 12.48
N ALA A 43 3.45 8.81 13.17
CA ALA A 43 3.27 7.69 14.10
C ALA A 43 2.32 8.03 15.27
N ALA A 44 2.17 9.32 15.59
CA ALA A 44 1.29 9.80 16.66
C ALA A 44 -0.20 9.56 16.39
N ASP A 45 -0.58 9.45 15.10
CA ASP A 45 -1.99 9.31 14.70
C ASP A 45 -2.48 7.84 14.76
N TRP A 46 -1.58 6.90 14.93
CA TRP A 46 -1.89 5.46 14.98
C TRP A 46 -1.87 4.91 16.39
N GLN A 47 -2.82 4.03 16.71
CA GLN A 47 -2.96 3.37 18.01
C GLN A 47 -3.05 1.86 17.87
N GLY A 48 -2.84 1.15 18.99
CA GLY A 48 -2.95 -0.30 19.05
C GLY A 48 -1.98 -1.04 18.12
N PRO A 49 -2.42 -2.13 17.47
CA PRO A 49 -1.57 -2.96 16.61
C PRO A 49 -0.97 -2.21 15.41
N MET A 50 -1.70 -1.23 14.86
CA MET A 50 -1.20 -0.39 13.78
C MET A 50 -0.04 0.49 14.22
N ARG A 51 -0.06 0.99 15.45
CA ARG A 51 1.06 1.74 16.03
C ARG A 51 2.31 0.87 16.11
N ALA A 52 2.17 -0.37 16.57
CA ALA A 52 3.30 -1.31 16.63
C ALA A 52 3.88 -1.60 15.23
N SER A 53 3.03 -1.67 14.20
CA SER A 53 3.48 -1.81 12.80
C SER A 53 4.25 -0.58 12.32
N VAL A 54 3.79 0.62 12.64
CA VAL A 54 4.51 1.87 12.30
C VAL A 54 5.87 1.91 13.01
N ASP A 55 5.91 1.59 14.29
CA ASP A 55 7.14 1.59 15.08
C ASP A 55 8.18 0.60 14.52
N LYS A 56 7.72 -0.59 14.09
CA LYS A 56 8.59 -1.64 13.55
C LYS A 56 8.95 -1.44 12.08
N TYR A 57 7.99 -1.13 11.25
CA TYR A 57 8.12 -1.15 9.78
C TYR A 57 8.09 0.24 9.14
N GLY A 58 7.69 1.28 9.85
CA GLY A 58 7.48 2.62 9.31
C GLY A 58 6.13 2.79 8.62
N PHE A 59 5.28 1.75 8.60
CA PHE A 59 4.00 1.76 7.91
C PHE A 59 2.94 0.91 8.65
N PRO A 60 1.68 1.33 8.74
CA PRO A 60 0.67 0.64 9.55
C PRO A 60 0.15 -0.65 8.92
N PHE A 61 0.05 -0.72 7.59
CA PHE A 61 -0.57 -1.83 6.88
C PHE A 61 0.44 -2.90 6.48
N VAL A 62 0.96 -3.63 7.47
CA VAL A 62 1.94 -4.70 7.31
C VAL A 62 1.45 -5.95 8.02
N GLY A 63 1.82 -7.12 7.54
CA GLY A 63 1.45 -8.40 8.13
C GLY A 63 -0.06 -8.65 8.07
N GLU A 64 -0.70 -8.84 9.20
CA GLU A 64 -2.15 -9.10 9.28
C GLU A 64 -3.02 -7.93 8.82
N HIS A 65 -2.50 -6.71 8.89
CA HIS A 65 -3.17 -5.50 8.44
C HIS A 65 -2.91 -5.16 6.97
N TRP A 66 -2.08 -5.96 6.30
CA TRP A 66 -1.77 -5.73 4.89
C TRP A 66 -2.97 -6.02 3.99
N ILE A 67 -3.21 -5.11 3.06
CA ILE A 67 -4.27 -5.22 2.07
C ILE A 67 -3.61 -5.23 0.69
N PRO A 68 -3.54 -6.41 0.01
CA PRO A 68 -3.05 -6.46 -1.35
C PRO A 68 -4.00 -5.69 -2.28
N HIS A 69 -3.47 -4.73 -3.01
CA HIS A 69 -4.29 -3.87 -3.87
C HIS A 69 -3.50 -3.20 -4.97
N PHE A 70 -4.22 -2.75 -5.98
CA PHE A 70 -3.73 -1.89 -7.05
C PHE A 70 -4.45 -0.55 -6.96
N THR A 71 -3.73 0.53 -6.76
CA THR A 71 -4.28 1.88 -6.82
C THR A 71 -4.57 2.23 -8.27
N ILE A 72 -5.81 2.60 -8.54
CA ILE A 72 -6.28 2.97 -9.87
C ILE A 72 -6.23 4.49 -10.04
N ALA A 73 -6.71 5.22 -9.06
CA ALA A 73 -6.78 6.67 -9.11
C ALA A 73 -6.81 7.28 -7.72
N SER A 74 -6.35 8.52 -7.63
CA SER A 74 -6.55 9.40 -6.49
C SER A 74 -7.33 10.61 -6.95
N LEU A 75 -8.52 10.79 -6.39
CA LEU A 75 -9.50 11.78 -6.83
C LEU A 75 -9.76 12.80 -5.73
N LYS A 76 -9.63 14.08 -6.06
CA LYS A 76 -10.07 15.19 -5.20
C LYS A 76 -11.53 15.48 -5.50
N THR A 77 -12.41 14.74 -4.87
CA THR A 77 -13.86 14.86 -5.09
C THR A 77 -14.61 14.52 -3.81
N ASP A 78 -15.87 14.92 -3.73
CA ASP A 78 -16.75 14.54 -2.64
C ASP A 78 -17.10 13.05 -2.73
N ARG A 79 -17.41 12.45 -1.57
CA ARG A 79 -17.75 11.04 -1.47
C ARG A 79 -18.94 10.62 -2.35
N ASP A 80 -19.87 11.52 -2.57
CA ASP A 80 -21.10 11.28 -3.32
C ASP A 80 -20.98 11.61 -4.81
N HIS A 81 -19.76 11.89 -5.30
CA HIS A 81 -19.55 12.23 -6.69
C HIS A 81 -19.94 11.06 -7.61
N PRO A 82 -20.69 11.29 -8.70
CA PRO A 82 -21.15 10.22 -9.59
C PRO A 82 -20.03 9.33 -10.14
N LEU A 83 -18.89 9.91 -10.52
CA LEU A 83 -17.74 9.14 -10.99
C LEU A 83 -17.24 8.13 -9.96
N LEU A 84 -17.20 8.50 -8.68
CA LEU A 84 -16.78 7.61 -7.61
C LEU A 84 -17.78 6.46 -7.43
N ASN A 85 -19.09 6.76 -7.50
CA ASN A 85 -20.13 5.74 -7.44
C ASN A 85 -20.07 4.77 -8.62
N ASP A 86 -19.84 5.26 -9.83
CA ASP A 86 -19.68 4.43 -11.04
C ASP A 86 -18.45 3.51 -10.92
N LEU A 87 -17.32 4.01 -10.44
CA LEU A 87 -16.11 3.21 -10.21
C LEU A 87 -16.35 2.12 -9.16
N LEU A 88 -17.02 2.44 -8.05
CA LEU A 88 -17.33 1.48 -7.00
C LEU A 88 -18.36 0.42 -7.43
N ALA A 89 -19.25 0.76 -8.35
CA ALA A 89 -20.23 -0.18 -8.92
C ALA A 89 -19.62 -1.12 -9.99
N THR A 90 -18.43 -0.79 -10.50
CA THR A 90 -17.74 -1.60 -11.51
C THR A 90 -17.17 -2.86 -10.88
N SER A 91 -17.56 -4.03 -11.40
CA SER A 91 -17.00 -5.32 -10.98
C SER A 91 -15.77 -5.65 -11.79
N VAL A 92 -14.68 -6.00 -11.11
CA VAL A 92 -13.40 -6.36 -11.73
C VAL A 92 -12.99 -7.75 -11.28
N HIS A 93 -12.82 -8.67 -12.26
CA HIS A 93 -12.35 -10.02 -12.01
C HIS A 93 -11.23 -10.38 -12.99
N PHE A 94 -10.05 -10.63 -12.47
CA PHE A 94 -8.93 -11.14 -13.25
C PHE A 94 -7.99 -11.94 -12.38
N THR A 95 -7.20 -12.82 -13.00
CA THR A 95 -6.13 -13.56 -12.35
C THR A 95 -4.80 -13.00 -12.81
N MET A 96 -3.86 -12.87 -11.88
CA MET A 96 -2.55 -12.38 -12.17
C MET A 96 -1.49 -13.24 -11.48
N ILE A 97 -0.33 -13.35 -12.13
CA ILE A 97 0.85 -14.01 -11.56
C ILE A 97 1.79 -12.93 -11.03
N VAL A 98 2.20 -13.10 -9.78
CA VAL A 98 3.26 -12.27 -9.18
C VAL A 98 4.59 -12.98 -9.40
N ASP A 99 5.44 -12.44 -10.24
CA ASP A 99 6.69 -13.05 -10.66
C ASP A 99 7.94 -12.28 -10.22
N LYS A 100 7.77 -11.09 -9.67
CA LYS A 100 8.89 -10.25 -9.22
C LYS A 100 8.50 -9.27 -8.11
N VAL A 101 9.52 -8.80 -7.42
CA VAL A 101 9.46 -7.63 -6.53
C VAL A 101 10.22 -6.49 -7.18
N SER A 102 9.60 -5.33 -7.26
CA SER A 102 10.21 -4.11 -7.79
C SER A 102 10.51 -3.12 -6.66
N VAL A 103 11.64 -2.44 -6.77
CA VAL A 103 12.04 -1.39 -5.83
C VAL A 103 12.03 -0.05 -6.55
N TRP A 104 11.37 0.90 -5.94
CA TRP A 104 11.20 2.25 -6.46
C TRP A 104 11.68 3.28 -5.43
N SER A 105 12.33 4.33 -5.90
CA SER A 105 12.55 5.55 -5.14
C SER A 105 11.35 6.47 -5.34
N ILE A 106 10.83 7.00 -4.25
CA ILE A 106 9.69 7.93 -4.27
C ILE A 106 10.14 9.20 -3.56
N ASN A 107 10.15 10.30 -4.30
CA ASN A 107 10.60 11.60 -3.84
C ASN A 107 9.56 12.63 -4.27
N ASP A 108 8.68 13.04 -3.36
CA ASP A 108 7.51 13.87 -3.66
C ASP A 108 6.67 13.28 -4.80
N ASP A 109 6.63 13.93 -5.96
CA ASP A 109 5.90 13.48 -7.14
C ASP A 109 6.76 12.67 -8.14
N GLU A 110 8.04 12.49 -7.84
CA GLU A 110 8.97 11.75 -8.71
C GLU A 110 9.08 10.30 -8.26
N HIS A 111 8.84 9.38 -9.19
CA HIS A 111 8.96 7.94 -8.99
C HIS A 111 10.02 7.39 -9.95
N GLU A 112 11.08 6.83 -9.40
CA GLU A 112 12.17 6.21 -10.16
C GLU A 112 12.21 4.71 -9.90
N HIS A 113 12.12 3.91 -10.94
CA HIS A 113 12.34 2.47 -10.87
C HIS A 113 13.85 2.18 -10.68
N LEU A 114 14.19 1.49 -9.60
CA LEU A 114 15.58 1.18 -9.28
C LEU A 114 15.99 -0.20 -9.79
N PHE A 115 15.26 -1.24 -9.40
CA PHE A 115 15.54 -2.60 -9.86
C PHE A 115 14.36 -3.55 -9.62
N ASP A 116 14.39 -4.68 -10.32
CA ASP A 116 13.49 -5.83 -10.13
C ASP A 116 14.26 -7.02 -9.58
N THR A 117 13.60 -7.77 -8.68
CA THR A 117 14.07 -9.08 -8.22
C THR A 117 13.06 -10.13 -8.63
N PRO A 118 13.40 -11.05 -9.54
CA PRO A 118 12.49 -12.12 -9.93
C PRO A 118 12.22 -13.06 -8.75
N LEU A 119 11.01 -13.58 -8.70
CA LEU A 119 10.61 -14.69 -7.84
C LEU A 119 10.79 -15.98 -8.61
N SER A 120 11.63 -16.81 -8.11
CA SER A 120 11.88 -18.14 -8.74
C SER A 120 10.77 -19.13 -8.42
#